data_763f1c7f63306ffc6512c8d1ff1a5eb2
#
_entry.id   763f1c7f63306ffc6512c8d1ff1a5eb2
#
_cell.length_a   1.000
_cell.length_b   1.000
_cell.length_c   1.000
_cell.angle_alpha   90.00
_cell.angle_beta   90.00
_cell.angle_gamma   90.00
#
_symmetry.space_group_name_H-M   'P 1'
#
loop_
_entity.id
_entity.type
_entity.pdbx_description
1 polymer ?
#
loop_
_entity_poly.entity_id
_entity_poly.type
_entity_poly.pdbx_seq_one_letter_code
_entity_poly.pdbx_strand_id
1 'polypeptide(L)'
;GRTKTYCLRLIQKFPIAQYIITKIRPADISEHVALRKGGYAKLDLKPIATSTLQHELLHIRGVLSHASVMWDVNVDLAGFDKATAQLRKTRQISSSGKRDRLPTTAELKKLTEYFYRKWQKPVYSYPMHLIMWFAIFSCRRESEITEMLLADYDEDNEVWKVRDLKNPNGSKGNHKEFNVLEPCQ
;
A
#
# COMPACT_ATOMS: atom_id res chain seq x y z
N GLY A 1 -9.34 0.21 -4.89
CA GLY A 1 -8.08 -0.28 -5.42
C GLY A 1 -7.96 -1.79 -5.24
N ARG A 2 -7.14 -2.45 -6.07
CA ARG A 2 -6.94 -3.92 -6.10
C ARG A 2 -6.69 -4.54 -4.72
N THR A 3 -5.85 -3.91 -3.89
CA THR A 3 -5.51 -4.38 -2.54
C THR A 3 -6.73 -4.45 -1.61
N LYS A 4 -7.58 -3.40 -1.60
CA LYS A 4 -8.81 -3.38 -0.79
C LYS A 4 -9.75 -4.52 -1.22
N THR A 5 -9.96 -4.69 -2.53
CA THR A 5 -10.82 -5.74 -3.07
C THR A 5 -10.32 -7.14 -2.69
N TYR A 6 -9.02 -7.38 -2.83
CA TYR A 6 -8.40 -8.65 -2.43
C TYR A 6 -8.59 -8.91 -0.93
N CYS A 7 -8.30 -7.91 -0.09
CA CYS A 7 -8.45 -8.00 1.36
C CYS A 7 -9.91 -8.33 1.75
N LEU A 8 -10.90 -7.64 1.20
CA LEU A 8 -12.31 -7.88 1.48
C LEU A 8 -12.76 -9.28 1.01
N ARG A 9 -12.34 -9.72 -0.17
CA ARG A 9 -12.61 -11.10 -0.66
C ARG A 9 -11.99 -12.17 0.24
N LEU A 10 -10.83 -11.89 0.81
CA LEU A 10 -10.21 -12.78 1.78
C LEU A 10 -10.99 -12.80 3.09
N ILE A 11 -11.36 -11.64 3.64
CA ILE A 11 -12.15 -11.51 4.88
C ILE A 11 -13.48 -12.24 4.78
N GLN A 12 -14.14 -12.26 3.62
CA GLN A 12 -15.39 -13.01 3.38
C GLN A 12 -15.28 -14.50 3.71
N LYS A 13 -14.08 -15.07 3.72
CA LYS A 13 -13.83 -16.49 4.03
C LYS A 13 -13.67 -16.76 5.54
N PHE A 14 -13.64 -15.72 6.36
CA PHE A 14 -13.47 -15.83 7.82
C PHE A 14 -14.80 -15.81 8.56
N PRO A 15 -14.86 -16.39 9.78
CA PRO A 15 -16.09 -16.42 10.60
C PRO A 15 -16.71 -15.04 10.79
N ILE A 16 -15.91 -13.99 10.97
CA ILE A 16 -16.40 -12.62 11.18
C ILE A 16 -17.32 -12.13 10.05
N ALA A 17 -17.13 -12.58 8.82
CA ALA A 17 -17.97 -12.20 7.69
C ALA A 17 -19.29 -12.98 7.63
N GLN A 18 -19.45 -14.01 8.44
CA GLN A 18 -20.67 -14.81 8.55
C GLN A 18 -21.61 -14.32 9.64
N TYR A 19 -21.16 -13.42 10.50
CA TYR A 19 -21.97 -12.86 11.56
C TYR A 19 -22.95 -11.82 11.02
N ILE A 20 -24.10 -11.72 11.68
CA ILE A 20 -25.05 -10.65 11.41
C ILE A 20 -24.41 -9.34 11.80
N ILE A 21 -24.35 -8.39 10.88
CA ILE A 21 -23.60 -7.13 11.01
C ILE A 21 -23.97 -6.32 12.27
N THR A 22 -25.24 -6.35 12.68
CA THR A 22 -25.75 -5.67 13.90
C THR A 22 -25.39 -6.41 15.19
N LYS A 23 -24.84 -7.62 15.09
CA LYS A 23 -24.50 -8.46 16.26
C LYS A 23 -22.99 -8.68 16.43
N ILE A 24 -22.16 -8.01 15.62
CA ILE A 24 -20.70 -8.08 15.74
C ILE A 24 -20.28 -7.42 17.07
N ARG A 25 -19.59 -8.16 17.91
CA ARG A 25 -19.14 -7.76 19.23
C ARG A 25 -17.61 -7.56 19.27
N PRO A 26 -17.07 -6.84 20.25
CA PRO A 26 -15.63 -6.73 20.49
C PRO A 26 -14.90 -8.09 20.54
N ALA A 27 -15.52 -9.13 21.08
CA ALA A 27 -14.97 -10.49 21.14
C ALA A 27 -14.74 -11.08 19.74
N ASP A 28 -15.67 -10.87 18.82
CA ASP A 28 -15.62 -11.40 17.46
C ASP A 28 -14.46 -10.76 16.66
N ILE A 29 -14.19 -9.47 16.95
CA ILE A 29 -13.02 -8.74 16.37
C ILE A 29 -11.72 -9.32 16.92
N SER A 30 -11.66 -9.60 18.23
CA SER A 30 -10.49 -10.18 18.88
C SER A 30 -10.22 -11.60 18.37
N GLU A 31 -11.26 -12.40 18.16
CA GLU A 31 -11.17 -13.73 17.57
C GLU A 31 -10.59 -13.66 16.15
N HIS A 32 -11.09 -12.76 15.31
CA HIS A 32 -10.55 -12.57 13.96
C HIS A 32 -9.06 -12.23 14.00
N VAL A 33 -8.65 -11.33 14.88
CA VAL A 33 -7.23 -10.96 15.06
C VAL A 33 -6.40 -12.16 15.51
N ALA A 34 -6.89 -12.97 16.45
CA ALA A 34 -6.20 -14.16 16.92
C ALA A 34 -6.02 -15.20 15.81
N LEU A 35 -7.06 -15.48 15.02
CA LEU A 35 -7.00 -16.38 13.87
C LEU A 35 -5.97 -15.92 12.83
N ARG A 36 -5.93 -14.64 12.52
CA ARG A 36 -5.01 -14.10 11.52
C ARG A 36 -3.57 -14.06 12.03
N LYS A 37 -3.38 -13.79 13.30
CA LYS A 37 -2.05 -13.74 13.93
C LYS A 37 -1.45 -15.13 14.12
N GLY A 38 -2.28 -16.11 14.43
CA GLY A 38 -1.85 -17.52 14.59
C GLY A 38 -1.73 -18.30 13.28
N GLY A 39 -2.30 -17.76 12.22
CA GLY A 39 -2.54 -18.49 10.97
C GLY A 39 -3.88 -19.20 10.99
N TYR A 40 -4.48 -19.44 9.85
CA TYR A 40 -5.80 -20.07 9.73
C TYR A 40 -5.72 -21.34 8.89
N ALA A 41 -5.57 -22.47 9.56
CA ALA A 41 -5.35 -23.78 8.93
C ALA A 41 -6.44 -24.16 7.92
N LYS A 42 -7.72 -23.82 8.19
CA LYS A 42 -8.84 -24.11 7.26
C LYS A 42 -8.66 -23.51 5.87
N LEU A 43 -7.86 -22.47 5.73
CA LEU A 43 -7.59 -21.79 4.47
C LEU A 43 -6.11 -21.86 4.07
N ASP A 44 -5.31 -22.68 4.75
CA ASP A 44 -3.85 -22.77 4.58
C ASP A 44 -3.16 -21.38 4.62
N LEU A 45 -3.61 -20.53 5.54
CA LEU A 45 -3.08 -19.17 5.69
C LEU A 45 -2.05 -19.11 6.81
N LYS A 46 -0.88 -18.56 6.47
CA LYS A 46 0.20 -18.31 7.42
C LYS A 46 -0.12 -17.10 8.32
N PRO A 47 0.52 -17.03 9.51
CA PRO A 47 0.50 -15.83 10.35
C PRO A 47 0.88 -14.57 9.58
N ILE A 48 0.23 -13.45 9.91
CA ILE A 48 0.51 -12.15 9.29
C ILE A 48 1.02 -11.14 10.31
N ALA A 49 1.69 -10.09 9.79
CA ALA A 49 2.20 -9.01 10.62
C ALA A 49 1.07 -8.20 11.27
N THR A 50 1.32 -7.65 12.45
CA THR A 50 0.38 -6.82 13.20
C THR A 50 -0.06 -5.56 12.45
N SER A 51 0.79 -5.02 11.58
CA SER A 51 0.44 -3.90 10.69
C SER A 51 -0.54 -4.30 9.58
N THR A 52 -0.42 -5.51 9.04
CA THR A 52 -1.38 -6.05 8.07
C THR A 52 -2.75 -6.25 8.72
N LEU A 53 -2.78 -6.77 9.96
CA LEU A 53 -4.00 -6.89 10.77
C LEU A 53 -4.69 -5.54 10.97
N GLN A 54 -3.93 -4.49 11.28
CA GLN A 54 -4.50 -3.15 11.41
C GLN A 54 -5.17 -2.69 10.11
N HIS A 55 -4.58 -2.97 8.95
CA HIS A 55 -5.19 -2.65 7.66
C HIS A 55 -6.45 -3.48 7.39
N GLU A 56 -6.47 -4.76 7.75
CA GLU A 56 -7.69 -5.59 7.64
C GLU A 56 -8.83 -5.01 8.49
N LEU A 57 -8.56 -4.64 9.75
CA LEU A 57 -9.56 -4.02 10.61
C LEU A 57 -10.08 -2.68 10.07
N LEU A 58 -9.21 -1.86 9.46
CA LEU A 58 -9.64 -0.62 8.79
C LEU A 58 -10.60 -0.90 7.63
N HIS A 59 -10.39 -1.98 6.88
CA HIS A 59 -11.30 -2.37 5.81
C HIS A 59 -12.63 -2.89 6.34
N ILE A 60 -12.62 -3.70 7.41
CA ILE A 60 -13.85 -4.16 8.08
C ILE A 60 -14.62 -2.96 8.60
N ARG A 61 -13.97 -2.06 9.34
CA ARG A 61 -14.59 -0.82 9.83
C ARG A 61 -15.22 0.00 8.70
N GLY A 62 -14.53 0.10 7.56
CA GLY A 62 -15.06 0.81 6.39
C GLY A 62 -16.34 0.18 5.84
N VAL A 63 -16.46 -1.14 5.85
CA VAL A 63 -17.68 -1.85 5.45
C VAL A 63 -18.81 -1.58 6.45
N LEU A 64 -18.53 -1.69 7.75
CA LEU A 64 -19.48 -1.43 8.82
C LEU A 64 -20.01 0.01 8.79
N SER A 65 -19.10 0.98 8.63
CA SER A 65 -19.45 2.40 8.50
C SER A 65 -20.28 2.68 7.25
N HIS A 66 -19.94 2.04 6.12
CA HIS A 66 -20.73 2.18 4.90
C HIS A 66 -22.15 1.63 5.09
N ALA A 67 -22.30 0.47 5.71
CA ALA A 67 -23.62 -0.11 5.98
C ALA A 67 -24.45 0.78 6.92
N SER A 68 -23.82 1.36 7.93
CA SER A 68 -24.50 2.27 8.86
C SER A 68 -25.00 3.54 8.16
N VAL A 69 -24.18 4.16 7.31
CA VAL A 69 -24.50 5.45 6.68
C VAL A 69 -25.41 5.29 5.46
N MET A 70 -25.11 4.29 4.60
CA MET A 70 -25.82 4.17 3.30
C MET A 70 -27.07 3.32 3.37
N TRP A 71 -27.17 2.42 4.36
CA TRP A 71 -28.29 1.46 4.46
C TRP A 71 -29.01 1.57 5.82
N ASP A 72 -28.68 2.58 6.61
CA ASP A 72 -29.27 2.83 7.94
C ASP A 72 -29.25 1.59 8.85
N VAL A 73 -28.19 0.78 8.75
CA VAL A 73 -28.01 -0.41 9.58
C VAL A 73 -27.43 0.02 10.94
N ASN A 74 -28.10 -0.35 12.02
CA ASN A 74 -27.61 -0.07 13.38
C ASN A 74 -26.38 -0.92 13.71
N VAL A 75 -25.17 -0.37 13.51
CA VAL A 75 -23.89 -1.01 13.78
C VAL A 75 -23.20 -0.34 14.95
N ASP A 76 -22.70 -1.12 15.91
CA ASP A 76 -21.89 -0.61 17.03
C ASP A 76 -20.46 -0.25 16.58
N LEU A 77 -20.33 0.88 15.89
CA LEU A 77 -19.01 1.41 15.49
C LEU A 77 -18.18 1.84 16.69
N ALA A 78 -18.81 2.34 17.76
CA ALA A 78 -18.11 2.75 18.97
C ALA A 78 -17.49 1.55 19.69
N GLY A 79 -18.20 0.44 19.79
CA GLY A 79 -17.68 -0.83 20.32
C GLY A 79 -16.54 -1.38 19.47
N PHE A 80 -16.65 -1.30 18.12
CA PHE A 80 -15.57 -1.67 17.21
C PHE A 80 -14.31 -0.84 17.45
N ASP A 81 -14.46 0.48 17.56
CA ASP A 81 -13.33 1.39 17.77
C ASP A 81 -12.66 1.18 19.14
N LYS A 82 -13.44 0.94 20.20
CA LYS A 82 -12.93 0.58 21.54
C LYS A 82 -12.14 -0.74 21.48
N ALA A 83 -12.66 -1.77 20.82
CA ALA A 83 -11.96 -3.05 20.66
C ALA A 83 -10.63 -2.87 19.90
N THR A 84 -10.65 -2.14 18.80
CA THR A 84 -9.45 -1.85 18.01
C THR A 84 -8.41 -1.06 18.80
N ALA A 85 -8.84 -0.08 19.61
CA ALA A 85 -7.96 0.69 20.49
C ALA A 85 -7.30 -0.22 21.55
N GLN A 86 -8.06 -1.12 22.16
CA GLN A 86 -7.53 -2.08 23.13
C GLN A 86 -6.53 -3.05 22.48
N LEU A 87 -6.84 -3.58 21.30
CA LEU A 87 -5.92 -4.45 20.53
C LEU A 87 -4.60 -3.74 20.19
N ARG A 88 -4.65 -2.43 19.91
CA ARG A 88 -3.44 -1.61 19.69
C ARG A 88 -2.66 -1.43 21.00
N LYS A 89 -3.34 -1.11 22.12
CA LYS A 89 -2.72 -0.96 23.44
C LYS A 89 -2.03 -2.25 23.89
N THR A 90 -2.59 -3.41 23.60
CA THR A 90 -2.01 -4.73 23.90
C THR A 90 -1.04 -5.23 22.81
N ARG A 91 -0.69 -4.41 21.84
CA ARG A 91 0.25 -4.73 20.73
C ARG A 91 -0.18 -5.94 19.89
N GLN A 92 -1.46 -6.25 19.84
CA GLN A 92 -1.99 -7.28 18.94
C GLN A 92 -2.05 -6.77 17.48
N ILE A 93 -2.24 -5.48 17.32
CA ILE A 93 -2.14 -4.75 16.06
C ILE A 93 -1.20 -3.56 16.24
N SER A 94 -0.57 -3.09 15.16
CA SER A 94 0.35 -1.94 15.18
C SER A 94 0.41 -1.25 13.81
N SER A 95 0.90 -0.03 13.78
CA SER A 95 1.33 0.61 12.55
C SER A 95 2.58 -0.07 11.99
N SER A 96 2.82 0.05 10.69
CA SER A 96 4.10 -0.36 10.09
C SER A 96 5.24 0.44 10.71
N GLY A 97 6.32 -0.23 11.03
CA GLY A 97 7.57 0.45 11.41
C GLY A 97 8.07 1.34 10.26
N LYS A 98 8.58 2.50 10.60
CA LYS A 98 9.30 3.33 9.63
C LYS A 98 10.63 2.65 9.30
N ARG A 99 11.02 2.67 8.05
CA ARG A 99 12.36 2.27 7.62
C ARG A 99 13.20 3.53 7.56
N ASP A 100 14.16 3.62 8.46
CA ASP A 100 15.05 4.79 8.55
C ASP A 100 16.39 4.53 7.84
N ARG A 101 16.63 3.28 7.41
CA ARG A 101 17.84 2.91 6.73
C ARG A 101 17.79 3.29 5.26
N LEU A 102 18.71 4.15 4.84
CA LEU A 102 18.99 4.40 3.44
C LEU A 102 20.06 3.43 2.91
N PRO A 103 20.07 3.12 1.61
CA PRO A 103 21.13 2.32 1.01
C PRO A 103 22.46 3.06 1.09
N THR A 104 23.54 2.34 1.37
CA THR A 104 24.89 2.89 1.34
C THR A 104 25.39 3.07 -0.09
N THR A 105 26.38 3.93 -0.29
CA THR A 105 27.04 4.11 -1.61
C THR A 105 27.53 2.78 -2.19
N ALA A 106 28.10 1.91 -1.36
CA ALA A 106 28.56 0.58 -1.79
C ALA A 106 27.41 -0.33 -2.26
N GLU A 107 26.26 -0.25 -1.62
CA GLU A 107 25.06 -0.99 -2.03
C GLU A 107 24.48 -0.45 -3.34
N LEU A 108 24.41 0.87 -3.48
CA LEU A 108 23.96 1.50 -4.73
C LEU A 108 24.89 1.14 -5.89
N LYS A 109 26.21 1.17 -5.68
CA LYS A 109 27.18 0.72 -6.70
C LYS A 109 26.94 -0.72 -7.11
N LYS A 110 26.80 -1.64 -6.16
CA LYS A 110 26.50 -3.06 -6.46
C LYS A 110 25.18 -3.24 -7.23
N LEU A 111 24.13 -2.48 -6.87
CA LEU A 111 22.86 -2.52 -7.59
C LEU A 111 23.00 -1.98 -9.02
N THR A 112 23.72 -0.88 -9.21
CA THR A 112 24.00 -0.30 -10.53
C THR A 112 24.71 -1.31 -11.41
N GLU A 113 25.80 -1.91 -10.92
CA GLU A 113 26.57 -2.93 -11.65
C GLU A 113 25.70 -4.17 -11.98
N TYR A 114 24.87 -4.61 -11.03
CA TYR A 114 23.99 -5.75 -11.24
C TYR A 114 22.96 -5.48 -12.34
N PHE A 115 22.28 -4.34 -12.30
CA PHE A 115 21.29 -3.97 -13.32
C PHE A 115 21.93 -3.67 -14.67
N TYR A 116 23.10 -3.05 -14.69
CA TYR A 116 23.85 -2.84 -15.91
C TYR A 116 24.22 -4.15 -16.59
N ARG A 117 24.81 -5.12 -15.86
CA ARG A 117 25.13 -6.45 -16.39
C ARG A 117 23.90 -7.22 -16.88
N LYS A 118 22.75 -7.04 -16.22
CA LYS A 118 21.50 -7.61 -16.70
C LYS A 118 21.05 -6.98 -18.01
N TRP A 119 21.10 -5.67 -18.11
CA TRP A 119 20.71 -4.94 -19.31
C TRP A 119 21.54 -5.32 -20.54
N GLN A 120 22.80 -5.70 -20.36
CA GLN A 120 23.64 -6.21 -21.44
C GLN A 120 23.17 -7.56 -22.04
N LYS A 121 22.19 -8.22 -21.43
CA LYS A 121 21.63 -9.49 -21.93
C LYS A 121 20.41 -9.23 -22.82
N PRO A 122 20.27 -9.90 -23.98
CA PRO A 122 19.17 -9.66 -24.94
C PRO A 122 17.77 -9.80 -24.37
N VAL A 123 17.61 -10.55 -23.27
CA VAL A 123 16.31 -10.83 -22.61
C VAL A 123 15.79 -9.62 -21.81
N TYR A 124 16.65 -8.65 -21.46
CA TYR A 124 16.29 -7.52 -20.62
C TYR A 124 16.26 -6.22 -21.43
N SER A 125 15.04 -5.74 -21.73
CA SER A 125 14.82 -4.55 -22.57
C SER A 125 14.95 -3.22 -21.83
N TYR A 126 14.88 -3.22 -20.49
CA TYR A 126 14.82 -1.98 -19.71
C TYR A 126 16.13 -1.67 -18.99
N PRO A 127 16.67 -0.46 -19.13
CA PRO A 127 17.89 0.00 -18.46
C PRO A 127 17.62 0.33 -16.99
N MET A 128 17.34 -0.71 -16.18
CA MET A 128 16.95 -0.54 -14.76
C MET A 128 17.98 0.23 -13.92
N HIS A 129 19.27 0.23 -14.30
CA HIS A 129 20.30 1.02 -13.64
C HIS A 129 20.06 2.53 -13.83
N LEU A 130 19.63 2.97 -15.01
CA LEU A 130 19.28 4.38 -15.27
C LEU A 130 17.96 4.74 -14.57
N ILE A 131 16.94 3.89 -14.69
CA ILE A 131 15.64 4.09 -14.03
C ILE A 131 15.79 4.21 -12.52
N MET A 132 16.66 3.39 -11.91
CA MET A 132 16.94 3.47 -10.47
C MET A 132 17.54 4.83 -10.09
N TRP A 133 18.54 5.32 -10.83
CA TRP A 133 19.15 6.61 -10.56
C TRP A 133 18.18 7.76 -10.80
N PHE A 134 17.43 7.72 -11.89
CA PHE A 134 16.37 8.68 -12.15
C PHE A 134 15.36 8.73 -10.99
N ALA A 135 14.93 7.57 -10.48
CA ALA A 135 14.00 7.50 -9.33
C ALA A 135 14.60 8.14 -8.06
N ILE A 136 15.90 7.93 -7.80
CA ILE A 136 16.60 8.48 -6.65
C ILE A 136 16.67 10.01 -6.75
N PHE A 137 17.10 10.55 -7.88
CA PHE A 137 17.28 11.99 -8.04
C PHE A 137 15.96 12.75 -8.24
N SER A 138 14.99 12.17 -8.94
CA SER A 138 13.68 12.80 -9.14
C SER A 138 12.73 12.65 -7.95
N CYS A 139 13.02 11.73 -7.01
CA CYS A 139 12.12 11.37 -5.91
C CYS A 139 10.70 10.98 -6.37
N ARG A 140 10.57 10.49 -7.61
CA ARG A 140 9.27 10.07 -8.17
C ARG A 140 8.96 8.62 -7.81
N ARG A 141 7.65 8.33 -7.74
CA ARG A 141 7.18 6.95 -7.53
C ARG A 141 7.38 6.13 -8.80
N GLU A 142 7.57 4.81 -8.65
CA GLU A 142 7.69 3.88 -9.77
C GLU A 142 6.58 4.08 -10.83
N SER A 143 5.31 4.16 -10.40
CA SER A 143 4.19 4.37 -11.31
C SER A 143 4.23 5.73 -12.04
N GLU A 144 4.76 6.76 -11.39
CA GLU A 144 4.93 8.08 -12.00
C GLU A 144 6.01 8.03 -13.09
N ILE A 145 7.12 7.33 -12.83
CA ILE A 145 8.23 7.19 -13.79
C ILE A 145 7.81 6.34 -15.00
N THR A 146 7.09 5.25 -14.78
CA THR A 146 6.67 4.34 -15.86
C THR A 146 5.58 4.92 -16.76
N GLU A 147 4.88 5.94 -16.31
CA GLU A 147 3.82 6.64 -17.05
C GLU A 147 4.29 7.95 -17.69
N MET A 148 5.56 8.35 -17.50
CA MET A 148 6.12 9.55 -18.09
C MET A 148 6.23 9.43 -19.61
N LEU A 149 5.86 10.51 -20.31
CA LEU A 149 5.95 10.61 -21.76
C LEU A 149 7.05 11.62 -22.14
N LEU A 150 7.85 11.30 -23.14
CA LEU A 150 8.86 12.25 -23.67
C LEU A 150 8.23 13.55 -24.13
N ALA A 151 7.01 13.49 -24.67
CA ALA A 151 6.26 14.68 -25.09
C ALA A 151 5.87 15.64 -23.95
N ASP A 152 6.04 15.21 -22.69
CA ASP A 152 5.78 16.01 -21.50
C ASP A 152 7.07 16.62 -20.92
N TYR A 153 8.19 16.45 -21.58
CA TYR A 153 9.47 17.08 -21.21
C TYR A 153 9.65 18.39 -21.93
N ASP A 154 9.83 19.46 -21.18
CA ASP A 154 10.19 20.78 -21.66
C ASP A 154 11.70 20.93 -21.51
N GLU A 155 12.40 20.83 -22.62
CA GLU A 155 13.88 20.86 -22.68
C GLU A 155 14.41 22.27 -22.37
N ASP A 156 13.70 23.31 -22.79
CA ASP A 156 14.12 24.72 -22.59
C ASP A 156 14.08 25.11 -21.11
N ASN A 157 13.12 24.58 -20.37
CA ASN A 157 12.93 24.89 -18.94
C ASN A 157 13.42 23.76 -18.02
N GLU A 158 13.92 22.64 -18.58
CA GLU A 158 14.35 21.44 -17.84
C GLU A 158 13.28 20.90 -16.90
N VAL A 159 12.01 20.92 -17.34
CA VAL A 159 10.84 20.55 -16.55
C VAL A 159 10.14 19.35 -17.19
N TRP A 160 9.75 18.40 -16.35
CA TRP A 160 8.94 17.27 -16.78
C TRP A 160 7.57 17.31 -16.12
N LYS A 161 6.51 17.20 -16.90
CA LYS A 161 5.14 17.13 -16.43
C LYS A 161 4.75 15.69 -16.13
N VAL A 162 4.36 15.43 -14.88
CA VAL A 162 3.81 14.13 -14.44
C VAL A 162 2.29 14.22 -14.42
N ARG A 163 1.64 13.32 -15.14
CA ARG A 163 0.19 13.28 -15.28
C ARG A 163 -0.44 12.42 -14.18
N ASP A 164 -1.69 12.76 -13.86
CA ASP A 164 -2.59 11.94 -13.04
C ASP A 164 -2.01 11.43 -11.71
N LEU A 165 -1.28 12.30 -11.02
CA LEU A 165 -0.68 12.00 -9.72
C LEU A 165 -1.73 11.50 -8.74
N LYS A 166 -1.38 10.44 -8.01
CA LYS A 166 -2.24 9.84 -7.00
C LYS A 166 -2.77 10.86 -6.01
N ASN A 167 -4.09 11.07 -6.00
CA ASN A 167 -4.80 11.97 -5.11
C ASN A 167 -5.98 11.23 -4.46
N PRO A 168 -6.25 11.43 -3.15
CA PRO A 168 -7.43 10.86 -2.49
C PRO A 168 -8.76 11.19 -3.16
N ASN A 169 -8.87 12.37 -3.77
CA ASN A 169 -10.08 12.87 -4.44
C ASN A 169 -10.17 12.51 -5.93
N GLY A 170 -9.27 11.66 -6.41
CA GLY A 170 -9.18 11.27 -7.82
C GLY A 170 -7.89 11.77 -8.47
N SER A 171 -7.28 10.94 -9.29
CA SER A 171 -5.98 11.24 -9.92
C SER A 171 -6.13 11.99 -11.23
N LYS A 172 -7.23 11.76 -11.97
CA LYS A 172 -7.45 12.34 -13.31
C LYS A 172 -7.41 13.87 -13.29
N GLY A 173 -6.53 14.45 -14.11
CA GLY A 173 -6.33 15.88 -14.19
C GLY A 173 -5.42 16.48 -13.10
N ASN A 174 -4.94 15.68 -12.15
CA ASN A 174 -3.97 16.12 -11.14
C ASN A 174 -2.55 16.02 -11.70
N HIS A 175 -2.15 17.02 -12.49
CA HIS A 175 -0.82 17.07 -13.09
C HIS A 175 0.11 17.96 -12.24
N LYS A 176 1.38 17.60 -12.18
CA LYS A 176 2.42 18.45 -11.57
C LYS A 176 3.68 18.40 -12.41
N GLU A 177 4.41 19.48 -12.37
CA GLU A 177 5.72 19.62 -12.98
C GLU A 177 6.80 19.47 -11.90
N PHE A 178 7.96 19.01 -12.31
CA PHE A 178 9.15 18.97 -11.48
C PHE A 178 10.39 19.26 -12.33
N ASN A 179 11.36 19.94 -11.73
CA ASN A 179 12.62 20.22 -12.38
C ASN A 179 13.43 18.93 -12.52
N VAL A 180 13.96 18.70 -13.70
CA VAL A 180 14.85 17.57 -13.97
C VAL A 180 16.26 18.01 -13.59
N LEU A 181 16.82 17.36 -12.58
CA LEU A 181 18.19 17.64 -12.14
C LEU A 181 19.19 17.11 -13.14
N GLU A 182 20.34 17.77 -13.28
CA GLU A 182 21.44 17.40 -14.18
C GLU A 182 21.75 15.88 -14.21
N PRO A 183 21.79 15.15 -13.06
CA PRO A 183 22.01 13.70 -13.11
C PRO A 183 20.86 12.87 -13.72
N CYS A 184 19.74 13.50 -14.07
CA CYS A 184 18.55 12.86 -14.68
C CYS A 184 18.39 13.20 -16.17
N GLN A 185 19.22 14.11 -16.69
CA GLN A 185 19.23 14.56 -18.08
C GLN A 185 19.87 13.57 -19.03
#